data_9a6054592955baa9fd63ad426193e3aa
#
_entry.id   9a6054592955baa9fd63ad426193e3aa
#
_cell.length_a   1.000
_cell.length_b   1.000
_cell.length_c   1.000
_cell.angle_alpha   90.00
_cell.angle_beta   90.00
_cell.angle_gamma   90.00
#
_symmetry.space_group_name_H-M   'P 1'
#
loop_
_entity.id
_entity.type
_entity.pdbx_description
1 polymer ?
#
loop_
_entity_poly.entity_id
_entity_poly.type
_entity_poly.pdbx_seq_one_letter_code
_entity_poly.pdbx_strand_id
1 'polypeptide(L)'
;MNETNAMQPARRGAAMVLFSGGQDSTTCLAWALSRFERVETLGFDYGQRHAVELECRKTVLEKLRAFRPEWAQRLGEDHMLDMGLLGQISDCALTREQELRFMENNIPNTVVPARNLLFFTFAAALAYRRGIETLVGGMCETDYSGYADCRDNTLKSLQVSLSLGLDAPMVIETPLMWLDKAQTWMLAEELGGRELVDLIRLDTHTCYLGDHEHVHEWGYGCGTCPACQLRAKGWERYCDR
;
A
#
# COMPACT_ATOMS: atom_id res chain seq x y z
N MET A 1 -31.77 3.36 17.14
CA MET A 1 -31.06 2.33 17.92
C MET A 1 -29.68 2.27 17.32
N ASN A 2 -28.70 2.85 18.05
CA ASN A 2 -27.30 2.88 17.59
C ASN A 2 -26.70 1.49 17.79
N GLU A 3 -26.53 0.72 16.76
CA GLU A 3 -25.62 -0.42 16.79
C GLU A 3 -24.20 0.14 16.83
N THR A 4 -23.63 0.13 18.01
CA THR A 4 -22.21 0.35 18.23
C THR A 4 -21.45 -0.69 17.45
N ASN A 5 -20.79 -0.25 16.36
CA ASN A 5 -19.87 -1.05 15.57
C ASN A 5 -18.75 -1.53 16.50
N ALA A 6 -18.89 -2.76 16.99
CA ALA A 6 -17.92 -3.35 17.89
C ALA A 6 -16.62 -3.54 17.08
N MET A 7 -15.63 -2.69 17.36
CA MET A 7 -14.25 -2.88 16.88
C MET A 7 -13.87 -4.34 17.13
N GLN A 8 -13.55 -5.06 16.06
CA GLN A 8 -13.01 -6.41 16.21
C GLN A 8 -11.81 -6.38 17.19
N PRO A 9 -11.75 -7.29 18.15
CA PRO A 9 -10.66 -7.29 19.11
C PRO A 9 -9.31 -7.35 18.38
N ALA A 10 -8.35 -6.54 18.81
CA ALA A 10 -7.02 -6.50 18.22
C ALA A 10 -6.43 -7.91 18.22
N ARG A 11 -5.87 -8.35 17.09
CA ARG A 11 -5.14 -9.61 17.02
C ARG A 11 -3.91 -9.51 17.92
N ARG A 12 -3.62 -10.54 18.69
CA ARG A 12 -2.37 -10.61 19.46
C ARG A 12 -1.23 -10.85 18.47
N GLY A 13 -0.11 -10.10 18.61
CA GLY A 13 1.09 -10.26 17.80
C GLY A 13 1.46 -9.00 17.01
N ALA A 14 2.38 -9.20 16.07
CA ALA A 14 2.95 -8.13 15.27
C ALA A 14 2.67 -8.30 13.78
N ALA A 15 2.61 -7.18 13.07
CA ALA A 15 2.53 -7.16 11.60
C ALA A 15 3.59 -6.24 11.00
N MET A 16 4.03 -6.57 9.78
CA MET A 16 4.87 -5.71 8.95
C MET A 16 4.06 -5.29 7.71
N VAL A 17 3.88 -3.98 7.55
CA VAL A 17 3.14 -3.40 6.43
C VAL A 17 4.10 -2.98 5.33
N LEU A 18 3.89 -3.48 4.11
CA LEU A 18 4.54 -2.96 2.91
C LEU A 18 3.97 -1.56 2.65
N PHE A 19 4.74 -0.54 3.00
CA PHE A 19 4.27 0.83 3.07
C PHE A 19 5.03 1.73 2.10
N SER A 20 4.36 2.19 1.04
CA SER A 20 4.93 3.10 0.03
C SER A 20 4.68 4.59 0.34
N GLY A 21 3.65 4.93 1.11
CA GLY A 21 3.19 6.29 1.32
C GLY A 21 2.03 6.69 0.39
N GLY A 22 1.54 5.77 -0.42
CA GLY A 22 0.36 5.95 -1.27
C GLY A 22 -0.94 5.66 -0.52
N GLN A 23 -2.08 5.96 -1.16
CA GLN A 23 -3.43 5.76 -0.62
C GLN A 23 -3.64 4.35 -0.04
N ASP A 24 -3.37 3.32 -0.85
CA ASP A 24 -3.68 1.93 -0.49
C ASP A 24 -2.84 1.44 0.67
N SER A 25 -1.54 1.70 0.63
CA SER A 25 -0.63 1.31 1.71
C SER A 25 -0.90 2.06 3.02
N THR A 26 -1.36 3.32 2.95
CA THR A 26 -1.77 4.09 4.13
C THR A 26 -3.06 3.54 4.74
N THR A 27 -4.04 3.17 3.92
CA THR A 27 -5.26 2.51 4.38
C THR A 27 -4.93 1.15 5.02
N CYS A 28 -4.02 0.37 4.44
CA CYS A 28 -3.54 -0.89 5.02
C CYS A 28 -2.79 -0.69 6.34
N LEU A 29 -2.01 0.37 6.47
CA LEU A 29 -1.33 0.70 7.72
C LEU A 29 -2.33 1.05 8.83
N ALA A 30 -3.34 1.87 8.53
CA ALA A 30 -4.43 2.17 9.47
C ALA A 30 -5.22 0.90 9.86
N TRP A 31 -5.48 0.02 8.88
CA TRP A 31 -6.12 -1.28 9.12
C TRP A 31 -5.27 -2.16 10.05
N ALA A 32 -3.96 -2.23 9.84
CA ALA A 32 -3.06 -3.00 10.69
C ALA A 32 -2.99 -2.41 12.11
N LEU A 33 -2.85 -1.09 12.24
CA LEU A 33 -2.82 -0.39 13.52
C LEU A 33 -4.11 -0.59 14.35
N SER A 34 -5.24 -0.85 13.69
CA SER A 34 -6.50 -1.16 14.39
C SER A 34 -6.58 -2.61 14.90
N ARG A 35 -5.69 -3.53 14.47
CA ARG A 35 -5.82 -4.99 14.69
C ARG A 35 -4.64 -5.66 15.38
N PHE A 36 -3.43 -5.09 15.28
CA PHE A 36 -2.22 -5.67 15.83
C PHE A 36 -1.67 -4.85 16.99
N GLU A 37 -0.98 -5.49 17.92
CA GLU A 37 -0.36 -4.84 19.08
C GLU A 37 0.90 -4.08 18.69
N ARG A 38 1.64 -4.58 17.69
CA ARG A 38 2.83 -3.94 17.12
C ARG A 38 2.75 -3.97 15.61
N VAL A 39 2.98 -2.82 14.98
CA VAL A 39 3.00 -2.69 13.51
C VAL A 39 4.30 -2.01 13.10
N GLU A 40 5.10 -2.69 12.32
CA GLU A 40 6.28 -2.11 11.70
C GLU A 40 6.02 -1.86 10.22
N THR A 41 6.71 -0.90 9.64
CA THR A 41 6.56 -0.55 8.23
C THR A 41 7.82 -0.85 7.46
N LEU A 42 7.65 -1.27 6.20
CA LEU A 42 8.75 -1.53 5.29
C LEU A 42 8.49 -0.83 3.94
N GLY A 43 9.40 0.04 3.54
CA GLY A 43 9.45 0.63 2.22
C GLY A 43 10.58 0.05 1.38
N PHE A 44 10.50 0.30 0.08
CA PHE A 44 11.49 -0.14 -0.90
C PHE A 44 11.91 1.05 -1.75
N ASP A 45 13.21 1.27 -1.84
CA ASP A 45 13.81 2.15 -2.83
C ASP A 45 14.35 1.29 -3.97
N TYR A 46 13.69 1.32 -5.13
CA TYR A 46 14.08 0.56 -6.30
C TYR A 46 14.45 1.48 -7.48
N GLY A 47 14.79 2.73 -7.19
CA GLY A 47 15.10 3.74 -8.20
C GLY A 47 13.85 4.23 -8.92
N GLN A 48 12.70 4.31 -8.22
CA GLN A 48 11.48 4.89 -8.78
C GLN A 48 11.73 6.34 -9.19
N ARG A 49 11.16 6.71 -10.33
CA ARG A 49 11.37 7.99 -11.01
C ARG A 49 11.10 9.23 -10.13
N HIS A 50 10.19 9.12 -9.17
CA HIS A 50 9.78 10.24 -8.34
C HIS A 50 9.94 9.93 -6.85
N ALA A 51 10.77 10.74 -6.18
CA ALA A 51 11.03 10.64 -4.74
C ALA A 51 9.86 11.16 -3.87
N VAL A 52 8.84 11.81 -4.46
CA VAL A 52 7.69 12.38 -3.74
C VAL A 52 7.00 11.35 -2.85
N GLU A 53 6.86 10.10 -3.31
CA GLU A 53 6.24 9.03 -2.56
C GLU A 53 7.02 8.74 -1.26
N LEU A 54 8.35 8.78 -1.29
CA LEU A 54 9.20 8.58 -0.12
C LEU A 54 9.08 9.72 0.90
N GLU A 55 8.87 10.96 0.44
CA GLU A 55 8.63 12.09 1.35
C GLU A 55 7.22 12.02 1.96
N CYS A 56 6.20 11.72 1.16
CA CYS A 56 4.84 11.48 1.65
C CYS A 56 4.81 10.39 2.72
N ARG A 57 5.59 9.33 2.55
CA ARG A 57 5.75 8.24 3.50
C ARG A 57 6.15 8.75 4.90
N LYS A 58 7.13 9.64 5.00
CA LYS A 58 7.60 10.21 6.28
C LYS A 58 6.48 11.04 6.93
N THR A 59 5.87 11.94 6.15
CA THR A 59 4.77 12.80 6.61
C THR A 59 3.60 11.98 7.13
N VAL A 60 3.19 10.94 6.42
CA VAL A 60 2.10 10.05 6.84
C VAL A 60 2.43 9.34 8.15
N LEU A 61 3.65 8.80 8.31
CA LEU A 61 4.05 8.14 9.55
C LEU A 61 4.04 9.09 10.75
N GLU A 62 4.51 10.32 10.59
CA GLU A 62 4.48 11.35 11.63
C GLU A 62 3.05 11.69 12.02
N LYS A 63 2.17 11.91 11.05
CA LYS A 63 0.76 12.22 11.28
C LYS A 63 0.01 11.05 11.92
N LEU A 64 0.24 9.82 11.50
CA LEU A 64 -0.39 8.64 12.11
C LEU A 64 0.07 8.41 13.55
N ARG A 65 1.32 8.75 13.91
CA ARG A 65 1.77 8.77 15.32
C ARG A 65 1.02 9.79 16.16
N ALA A 66 0.66 10.93 15.59
CA ALA A 66 -0.12 11.97 16.27
C ALA A 66 -1.64 11.74 16.21
N PHE A 67 -2.10 10.83 15.36
CA PHE A 67 -3.51 10.65 15.04
C PHE A 67 -4.32 10.12 16.22
N ARG A 68 -3.81 9.05 16.87
CA ARG A 68 -4.43 8.43 18.05
C ARG A 68 -3.37 7.88 18.99
N PRO A 69 -3.53 8.01 20.32
CA PRO A 69 -2.57 7.48 21.29
C PRO A 69 -2.31 5.96 21.11
N GLU A 70 -3.36 5.19 20.78
CA GLU A 70 -3.26 3.74 20.60
C GLU A 70 -2.41 3.39 19.36
N TRP A 71 -2.54 4.18 18.29
CA TRP A 71 -1.74 3.98 17.07
C TRP A 71 -0.29 4.39 17.29
N ALA A 72 -0.04 5.47 18.04
CA ALA A 72 1.30 5.87 18.43
C ALA A 72 2.04 4.78 19.20
N GLN A 73 1.35 4.08 20.10
CA GLN A 73 1.93 2.98 20.87
C GLN A 73 2.20 1.73 20.04
N ARG A 74 1.39 1.47 19.03
CA ARG A 74 1.49 0.29 18.14
C ARG A 74 2.44 0.47 16.99
N LEU A 75 2.59 1.68 16.47
CA LEU A 75 3.46 2.01 15.34
C LEU A 75 4.92 1.96 15.77
N GLY A 76 5.58 0.86 15.41
CA GLY A 76 6.96 0.55 15.73
C GLY A 76 7.97 1.17 14.77
N GLU A 77 8.97 0.37 14.42
CA GLU A 77 10.09 0.78 13.58
C GLU A 77 9.69 0.88 12.11
N ASP A 78 10.27 1.85 11.43
CA ASP A 78 10.15 2.03 9.99
C ASP A 78 11.42 1.59 9.29
N HIS A 79 11.28 0.69 8.33
CA HIS A 79 12.39 0.10 7.59
C HIS A 79 12.38 0.56 6.13
N MET A 80 13.57 0.70 5.55
CA MET A 80 13.76 0.96 4.14
C MET A 80 14.81 -0.01 3.57
N LEU A 81 14.46 -0.72 2.50
CA LEU A 81 15.39 -1.58 1.78
C LEU A 81 15.72 -0.99 0.41
N ASP A 82 17.00 -0.96 0.11
CA ASP A 82 17.50 -0.62 -1.23
C ASP A 82 17.30 -1.83 -2.16
N MET A 83 16.52 -1.62 -3.21
CA MET A 83 16.20 -2.59 -4.26
C MET A 83 16.63 -2.07 -5.64
N GLY A 84 17.64 -1.23 -5.73
CA GLY A 84 18.13 -0.61 -6.96
C GLY A 84 18.45 -1.61 -8.09
N LEU A 85 18.69 -2.88 -7.73
CA LEU A 85 18.82 -3.97 -8.71
C LEU A 85 17.57 -4.15 -9.59
N LEU A 86 16.38 -3.89 -9.06
CA LEU A 86 15.14 -3.95 -9.85
C LEU A 86 15.15 -2.95 -11.00
N GLY A 87 15.73 -1.77 -10.80
CA GLY A 87 15.91 -0.77 -11.87
C GLY A 87 16.85 -1.24 -12.99
N GLN A 88 17.78 -2.16 -12.69
CA GLN A 88 18.69 -2.71 -13.69
C GLN A 88 18.05 -3.81 -14.56
N ILE A 89 17.15 -4.60 -13.99
CA ILE A 89 16.46 -5.69 -14.69
C ILE A 89 15.11 -5.29 -15.29
N SER A 90 14.58 -4.12 -14.94
CA SER A 90 13.33 -3.58 -15.46
C SER A 90 13.58 -2.44 -16.44
N ASP A 91 12.97 -2.51 -17.61
CA ASP A 91 12.93 -1.44 -18.60
C ASP A 91 11.50 -0.92 -18.71
N CYS A 92 11.06 -0.19 -17.69
CA CYS A 92 9.68 0.25 -17.56
C CYS A 92 9.56 1.75 -17.24
N ALA A 93 8.39 2.33 -17.50
CA ALA A 93 8.13 3.75 -17.30
C ALA A 93 8.17 4.22 -15.83
N LEU A 94 8.20 3.31 -14.86
CA LEU A 94 8.39 3.66 -13.44
C LEU A 94 9.86 3.84 -13.05
N THR A 95 10.78 3.22 -13.81
CA THR A 95 12.21 3.25 -13.53
C THR A 95 13.01 4.05 -14.56
N ARG A 96 12.41 4.37 -15.71
CA ARG A 96 13.02 5.13 -16.81
C ARG A 96 12.11 6.22 -17.34
N GLU A 97 12.69 7.23 -17.99
CA GLU A 97 11.94 8.26 -18.73
C GLU A 97 11.34 7.68 -20.02
N GLN A 98 10.13 7.18 -19.89
CA GLN A 98 9.34 6.67 -21.01
C GLN A 98 7.90 7.19 -20.90
N GLU A 99 7.22 7.35 -22.02
CA GLU A 99 5.79 7.63 -22.03
C GLU A 99 4.99 6.46 -21.49
N LEU A 100 3.96 6.78 -20.69
CA LEU A 100 3.02 5.78 -20.18
C LEU A 100 2.17 5.25 -21.34
N ARG A 101 2.25 3.94 -21.60
CA ARG A 101 1.49 3.27 -22.66
C ARG A 101 1.13 1.84 -22.29
N PHE A 102 0.10 1.32 -22.94
CA PHE A 102 -0.17 -0.12 -22.89
C PHE A 102 0.63 -0.81 -24.00
N MET A 103 1.22 -1.95 -23.67
CA MET A 103 1.89 -2.83 -24.63
C MET A 103 0.86 -3.63 -25.46
N GLU A 104 1.29 -4.31 -26.53
CA GLU A 104 0.42 -5.10 -27.41
C GLU A 104 -0.41 -6.17 -26.68
N ASN A 105 0.07 -6.65 -25.55
CA ASN A 105 -0.61 -7.62 -24.68
C ASN A 105 -1.55 -6.98 -23.64
N ASN A 106 -1.90 -5.71 -23.78
CA ASN A 106 -2.70 -4.93 -22.84
C ASN A 106 -2.10 -4.78 -21.43
N ILE A 107 -0.81 -5.04 -21.25
CA ILE A 107 -0.10 -4.82 -19.98
C ILE A 107 0.48 -3.40 -20.01
N PRO A 108 0.33 -2.61 -18.93
CA PRO A 108 0.95 -1.29 -18.87
C PRO A 108 2.48 -1.41 -18.88
N ASN A 109 3.18 -0.50 -19.54
CA ASN A 109 4.65 -0.44 -19.50
C ASN A 109 5.21 0.08 -18.16
N THR A 110 4.37 0.18 -17.13
CA THR A 110 4.72 0.42 -15.73
C THR A 110 5.03 -0.87 -14.96
N VAL A 111 4.89 -2.03 -15.58
CA VAL A 111 5.17 -3.33 -14.93
C VAL A 111 6.67 -3.48 -14.67
N VAL A 112 7.04 -3.61 -13.40
CA VAL A 112 8.32 -4.17 -12.96
C VAL A 112 8.09 -5.66 -12.73
N PRO A 113 8.67 -6.56 -13.54
CA PRO A 113 8.36 -7.99 -13.46
C PRO A 113 8.60 -8.57 -12.06
N ALA A 114 7.60 -9.27 -11.52
CA ALA A 114 7.64 -9.94 -10.22
C ALA A 114 7.93 -9.01 -9.01
N ARG A 115 7.75 -7.70 -9.16
CA ARG A 115 8.08 -6.72 -8.11
C ARG A 115 7.43 -7.06 -6.76
N ASN A 116 6.13 -7.36 -6.75
CA ASN A 116 5.42 -7.63 -5.49
C ASN A 116 5.86 -8.97 -4.88
N LEU A 117 6.20 -9.99 -5.68
CA LEU A 117 6.76 -11.24 -5.19
C LEU A 117 8.09 -11.01 -4.48
N LEU A 118 8.97 -10.21 -5.08
CA LEU A 118 10.26 -9.85 -4.49
C LEU A 118 10.07 -9.03 -3.21
N PHE A 119 9.19 -8.04 -3.21
CA PHE A 119 8.90 -7.22 -2.04
C PHE A 119 8.40 -8.08 -0.85
N PHE A 120 7.46 -8.97 -1.06
CA PHE A 120 7.01 -9.88 -0.01
C PHE A 120 8.09 -10.86 0.43
N THR A 121 8.96 -11.33 -0.48
CA THR A 121 10.06 -12.22 -0.13
C THR A 121 11.08 -11.53 0.78
N PHE A 122 11.49 -10.29 0.47
CA PHE A 122 12.36 -9.51 1.33
C PHE A 122 11.68 -9.11 2.64
N ALA A 123 10.40 -8.76 2.58
CA ALA A 123 9.61 -8.47 3.77
C ALA A 123 9.53 -9.68 4.72
N ALA A 124 9.34 -10.89 4.18
CA ALA A 124 9.32 -12.12 4.96
C ALA A 124 10.66 -12.39 5.64
N ALA A 125 11.77 -12.20 4.93
CA ALA A 125 13.10 -12.38 5.51
C ALA A 125 13.39 -11.39 6.66
N LEU A 126 12.97 -10.13 6.52
CA LEU A 126 13.08 -9.13 7.58
C LEU A 126 12.15 -9.45 8.74
N ALA A 127 10.88 -9.75 8.45
CA ALA A 127 9.85 -10.08 9.43
C ALA A 127 10.25 -11.30 10.28
N TYR A 128 10.78 -12.35 9.65
CA TYR A 128 11.31 -13.54 10.33
C TYR A 128 12.36 -13.17 11.40
N ARG A 129 13.32 -12.31 11.04
CA ARG A 129 14.36 -11.86 11.99
C ARG A 129 13.81 -11.00 13.13
N ARG A 130 12.64 -10.39 12.94
CA ARG A 130 11.98 -9.52 13.93
C ARG A 130 10.90 -10.24 14.72
N GLY A 131 10.70 -11.55 14.49
CA GLY A 131 9.64 -12.33 15.13
C GLY A 131 8.23 -11.85 14.72
N ILE A 132 8.06 -11.45 13.47
CA ILE A 132 6.79 -11.01 12.88
C ILE A 132 6.35 -12.07 11.89
N GLU A 133 5.15 -12.59 12.07
CA GLU A 133 4.57 -13.67 11.23
C GLU A 133 3.59 -13.13 10.18
N THR A 134 3.12 -11.88 10.31
CA THR A 134 2.11 -11.32 9.41
C THR A 134 2.69 -10.19 8.58
N LEU A 135 2.55 -10.32 7.25
CA LEU A 135 2.84 -9.28 6.27
C LEU A 135 1.53 -8.70 5.77
N VAL A 136 1.47 -7.38 5.60
CA VAL A 136 0.27 -6.69 5.11
C VAL A 136 0.62 -5.89 3.86
N GLY A 137 -0.15 -6.08 2.79
CA GLY A 137 0.04 -5.37 1.53
C GLY A 137 -1.24 -4.82 0.93
N GLY A 138 -1.14 -3.72 0.19
CA GLY A 138 -2.25 -3.02 -0.45
C GLY A 138 -2.61 -3.53 -1.85
N MET A 139 -2.34 -4.80 -2.14
CA MET A 139 -2.68 -5.41 -3.43
C MET A 139 -4.18 -5.57 -3.56
N CYS A 140 -4.67 -5.35 -4.78
CA CYS A 140 -6.08 -5.36 -5.13
C CYS A 140 -6.26 -6.03 -6.49
N GLU A 141 -7.22 -6.93 -6.61
CA GLU A 141 -7.54 -7.62 -7.85
C GLU A 141 -8.68 -6.93 -8.63
N THR A 142 -9.52 -6.17 -7.94
CA THR A 142 -10.70 -5.50 -8.51
C THR A 142 -10.38 -4.25 -9.33
N ASP A 143 -9.29 -3.58 -9.05
CA ASP A 143 -8.86 -2.35 -9.76
C ASP A 143 -8.19 -2.63 -11.12
N TYR A 144 -8.30 -3.82 -11.63
CA TYR A 144 -7.78 -4.32 -12.90
C TYR A 144 -6.57 -3.55 -13.46
N SER A 145 -5.47 -3.64 -12.77
CA SER A 145 -4.19 -3.07 -13.25
C SER A 145 -3.41 -4.02 -14.17
N GLY A 146 -3.89 -5.25 -14.37
CA GLY A 146 -3.23 -6.27 -15.18
C GLY A 146 -1.99 -6.92 -14.52
N TYR A 147 -1.68 -6.56 -13.28
CA TYR A 147 -0.52 -7.09 -12.57
C TYR A 147 -0.80 -8.49 -12.00
N ALA A 148 -0.22 -9.52 -12.61
CA ALA A 148 -0.42 -10.90 -12.18
C ALA A 148 0.10 -11.17 -10.76
N ASP A 149 1.08 -10.43 -10.29
CA ASP A 149 1.68 -10.52 -8.97
C ASP A 149 0.87 -9.82 -7.86
N CYS A 150 -0.26 -9.17 -8.21
CA CYS A 150 -1.23 -8.63 -7.26
C CYS A 150 -2.40 -9.60 -6.98
N ARG A 151 -2.54 -10.69 -7.72
CA ARG A 151 -3.69 -11.60 -7.62
C ARG A 151 -3.67 -12.38 -6.31
N ASP A 152 -4.86 -12.63 -5.76
CA ASP A 152 -5.05 -13.36 -4.50
C ASP A 152 -4.39 -14.75 -4.52
N ASN A 153 -4.62 -15.52 -5.57
CA ASN A 153 -4.01 -16.86 -5.68
C ASN A 153 -2.48 -16.83 -5.82
N THR A 154 -1.91 -15.79 -6.44
CA THR A 154 -0.46 -15.60 -6.53
C THR A 154 0.13 -15.35 -5.14
N LEU A 155 -0.48 -14.46 -4.36
CA LEU A 155 -0.02 -14.12 -3.01
C LEU A 155 -0.22 -15.27 -2.03
N LYS A 156 -1.30 -16.04 -2.14
CA LYS A 156 -1.51 -17.28 -1.36
C LYS A 156 -0.47 -18.34 -1.66
N SER A 157 -0.12 -18.54 -2.93
CA SER A 157 0.94 -19.46 -3.32
C SER A 157 2.30 -19.02 -2.78
N LEU A 158 2.58 -17.71 -2.83
CA LEU A 158 3.80 -17.14 -2.24
C LEU A 158 3.85 -17.34 -0.73
N GLN A 159 2.73 -17.11 -0.02
CA GLN A 159 2.63 -17.34 1.42
C GLN A 159 3.04 -18.79 1.80
N VAL A 160 2.53 -19.76 1.05
CA VAL A 160 2.89 -21.17 1.27
C VAL A 160 4.39 -21.39 1.05
N SER A 161 4.94 -20.86 -0.05
CA SER A 161 6.36 -20.98 -0.37
C SER A 161 7.25 -20.34 0.70
N LEU A 162 6.88 -19.16 1.19
CA LEU A 162 7.61 -18.45 2.26
C LEU A 162 7.55 -19.23 3.59
N SER A 163 6.37 -19.76 3.95
CA SER A 163 6.23 -20.53 5.17
C SER A 163 7.08 -21.80 5.16
N LEU A 164 7.11 -22.51 4.02
CA LEU A 164 7.94 -23.70 3.86
C LEU A 164 9.44 -23.38 3.80
N GLY A 165 9.81 -22.31 3.07
CA GLY A 165 11.22 -21.94 2.90
C GLY A 165 11.88 -21.36 4.16
N LEU A 166 11.10 -20.76 5.05
CA LEU A 166 11.57 -20.22 6.33
C LEU A 166 11.40 -21.20 7.50
N ASP A 167 10.73 -22.32 7.27
CA ASP A 167 10.31 -23.27 8.33
C ASP A 167 9.59 -22.53 9.49
N ALA A 168 8.75 -21.57 9.14
CA ALA A 168 8.03 -20.71 10.09
C ALA A 168 6.70 -20.24 9.49
N PRO A 169 5.65 -20.04 10.30
CA PRO A 169 4.38 -19.56 9.82
C PRO A 169 4.53 -18.13 9.27
N MET A 170 4.15 -17.94 8.02
CA MET A 170 4.04 -16.61 7.39
C MET A 170 2.62 -16.42 6.87
N VAL A 171 2.00 -15.28 7.19
CA VAL A 171 0.65 -14.91 6.74
C VAL A 171 0.75 -13.64 5.91
N ILE A 172 0.16 -13.65 4.71
CA ILE A 172 0.00 -12.46 3.87
C ILE A 172 -1.45 -12.00 3.95
N GLU A 173 -1.67 -10.83 4.54
CA GLU A 173 -2.97 -10.17 4.62
C GLU A 173 -3.06 -9.08 3.55
N THR A 174 -4.14 -9.08 2.80
CA THR A 174 -4.41 -8.12 1.73
C THR A 174 -5.79 -7.49 1.92
N PRO A 175 -5.93 -6.53 2.83
CA PRO A 175 -7.24 -5.98 3.23
C PRO A 175 -8.04 -5.36 2.09
N LEU A 176 -7.37 -4.98 1.02
CA LEU A 176 -7.97 -4.31 -0.14
C LEU A 176 -8.24 -5.26 -1.32
N MET A 177 -7.93 -6.55 -1.20
CA MET A 177 -7.94 -7.50 -2.33
C MET A 177 -9.22 -7.45 -3.18
N TRP A 178 -10.36 -7.30 -2.53
CA TRP A 178 -11.68 -7.33 -3.17
C TRP A 178 -12.42 -5.98 -3.11
N LEU A 179 -11.72 -4.90 -2.74
CA LEU A 179 -12.28 -3.56 -2.65
C LEU A 179 -11.92 -2.76 -3.91
N ASP A 180 -12.88 -2.00 -4.44
CA ASP A 180 -12.58 -0.95 -5.43
C ASP A 180 -12.11 0.34 -4.74
N LYS A 181 -11.69 1.33 -5.53
CA LYS A 181 -11.16 2.59 -4.97
C LYS A 181 -12.18 3.37 -4.13
N ALA A 182 -13.46 3.30 -4.44
CA ALA A 182 -14.49 3.92 -3.60
C ALA A 182 -14.60 3.20 -2.25
N GLN A 183 -14.60 1.87 -2.27
CA GLN A 183 -14.61 1.06 -1.05
C GLN A 183 -13.34 1.22 -0.22
N THR A 184 -12.18 1.46 -0.87
CA THR A 184 -10.94 1.79 -0.15
C THR A 184 -11.06 3.11 0.62
N TRP A 185 -11.69 4.14 0.04
CA TRP A 185 -12.03 5.38 0.74
C TRP A 185 -13.01 5.15 1.91
N MET A 186 -14.04 4.32 1.70
CA MET A 186 -15.00 3.96 2.75
C MET A 186 -14.31 3.25 3.91
N LEU A 187 -13.42 2.31 3.62
CA LEU A 187 -12.63 1.62 4.65
C LEU A 187 -11.76 2.60 5.45
N ALA A 188 -11.12 3.57 4.78
CA ALA A 188 -10.34 4.59 5.47
C ALA A 188 -11.21 5.40 6.43
N GLU A 189 -12.43 5.79 6.01
CA GLU A 189 -13.38 6.50 6.88
C GLU A 189 -13.86 5.63 8.05
N GLU A 190 -14.14 4.35 7.82
CA GLU A 190 -14.49 3.40 8.89
C GLU A 190 -13.39 3.29 9.95
N LEU A 191 -12.12 3.24 9.53
CA LEU A 191 -10.97 3.07 10.40
C LEU A 191 -10.62 4.33 11.20
N GLY A 192 -10.73 5.51 10.60
CA GLY A 192 -10.24 6.74 11.18
C GLY A 192 -11.13 7.97 11.03
N GLY A 193 -12.36 7.80 10.51
CA GLY A 193 -13.25 8.92 10.25
C GLY A 193 -12.78 9.81 9.09
N ARG A 194 -13.44 10.95 8.94
CA ARG A 194 -13.07 11.93 7.92
C ARG A 194 -11.64 12.45 8.07
N GLU A 195 -11.12 12.50 9.28
CA GLU A 195 -9.74 12.94 9.54
C GLU A 195 -8.71 12.04 8.86
N LEU A 196 -8.91 10.70 8.86
CA LEU A 196 -8.03 9.78 8.16
C LEU A 196 -8.20 9.90 6.63
N VAL A 197 -9.43 10.11 6.16
CA VAL A 197 -9.69 10.35 4.73
C VAL A 197 -8.96 11.62 4.27
N ASP A 198 -9.02 12.71 5.04
CA ASP A 198 -8.33 13.96 4.71
C ASP A 198 -6.80 13.82 4.76
N LEU A 199 -6.26 13.07 5.73
CA LEU A 199 -4.84 12.73 5.78
C LEU A 199 -4.43 11.99 4.49
N ILE A 200 -5.16 10.93 4.12
CA ILE A 200 -4.87 10.15 2.91
C ILE A 200 -4.98 11.04 1.66
N ARG A 201 -5.99 11.88 1.59
CA ARG A 201 -6.24 12.77 0.47
C ARG A 201 -5.10 13.77 0.24
N LEU A 202 -4.59 14.37 1.33
CA LEU A 202 -3.66 15.50 1.27
C LEU A 202 -2.19 15.09 1.42
N ASP A 203 -1.89 13.98 2.09
CA ASP A 203 -0.52 13.62 2.46
C ASP A 203 0.01 12.38 1.74
N THR A 204 -0.83 11.70 0.93
CA THR A 204 -0.37 10.54 0.15
C THR A 204 -0.17 10.91 -1.32
N HIS A 205 0.72 10.17 -1.97
CA HIS A 205 0.99 10.31 -3.39
C HIS A 205 0.56 9.06 -4.16
N THR A 206 0.02 9.25 -5.38
CA THR A 206 -0.45 8.16 -6.25
C THR A 206 -0.05 8.40 -7.72
N CYS A 207 0.28 9.64 -8.08
CA CYS A 207 0.54 10.04 -9.46
C CYS A 207 1.79 9.38 -10.05
N TYR A 208 1.66 8.66 -11.16
CA TYR A 208 2.80 8.05 -11.86
C TYR A 208 3.78 9.05 -12.47
N LEU A 209 3.37 10.31 -12.64
CA LEU A 209 4.22 11.38 -13.17
C LEU A 209 4.88 12.21 -12.06
N GLY A 210 4.67 11.87 -10.79
CA GLY A 210 5.26 12.58 -9.66
C GLY A 210 4.68 13.96 -9.40
N ASP A 211 3.56 14.32 -10.02
CA ASP A 211 2.93 15.62 -9.85
C ASP A 211 2.34 15.74 -8.43
N HIS A 212 2.89 16.66 -7.67
CA HIS A 212 2.45 17.02 -6.33
C HIS A 212 2.19 18.53 -6.18
N GLU A 213 2.07 19.23 -7.29
CA GLU A 213 1.77 20.66 -7.35
C GLU A 213 0.28 20.93 -7.61
N HIS A 214 -0.35 20.10 -8.45
CA HIS A 214 -1.77 20.24 -8.75
C HIS A 214 -2.63 19.50 -7.74
N VAL A 215 -3.51 20.26 -7.08
CA VAL A 215 -4.46 19.72 -6.09
C VAL A 215 -5.85 19.61 -6.70
N HIS A 216 -6.48 18.45 -6.49
CA HIS A 216 -7.85 18.14 -6.87
C HIS A 216 -8.68 17.81 -5.63
N GLU A 217 -9.99 17.61 -5.79
CA GLU A 217 -10.85 17.19 -4.68
C GLU A 217 -10.41 15.86 -4.04
N TRP A 218 -9.83 14.96 -4.84
CA TRP A 218 -9.32 13.66 -4.41
C TRP A 218 -7.84 13.70 -3.94
N GLY A 219 -7.17 14.85 -3.96
CA GLY A 219 -5.77 15.01 -3.54
C GLY A 219 -4.84 15.46 -4.69
N TYR A 220 -3.54 15.28 -4.50
CA TYR A 220 -2.52 15.73 -5.45
C TYR A 220 -2.32 14.77 -6.62
N GLY A 221 -2.06 15.32 -7.82
CA GLY A 221 -1.67 14.56 -9.00
C GLY A 221 -1.98 15.25 -10.32
N CYS A 222 -1.44 14.73 -11.42
CA CYS A 222 -1.60 15.32 -12.76
C CYS A 222 -3.04 15.22 -13.33
N GLY A 223 -3.94 14.45 -12.74
CA GLY A 223 -5.31 14.23 -13.23
C GLY A 223 -5.43 13.35 -14.48
N THR A 224 -4.34 13.06 -15.19
CA THR A 224 -4.38 12.41 -16.52
C THR A 224 -3.80 11.01 -16.56
N CYS A 225 -2.87 10.65 -15.66
CA CYS A 225 -2.32 9.30 -15.65
C CYS A 225 -3.34 8.27 -15.12
N PRO A 226 -3.19 6.98 -15.44
CA PRO A 226 -4.14 5.95 -15.03
C PRO A 226 -4.39 5.90 -13.51
N ALA A 227 -3.36 6.10 -12.69
CA ALA A 227 -3.50 6.10 -11.24
C ALA A 227 -4.32 7.29 -10.74
N CYS A 228 -4.13 8.50 -11.29
CA CYS A 228 -4.93 9.67 -10.97
C CYS A 228 -6.39 9.50 -11.38
N GLN A 229 -6.65 8.96 -12.58
CA GLN A 229 -8.00 8.71 -13.07
C GLN A 229 -8.74 7.70 -12.19
N LEU A 230 -8.06 6.63 -11.78
CA LEU A 230 -8.64 5.61 -10.91
C LEU A 230 -8.97 6.18 -9.52
N ARG A 231 -8.05 6.98 -8.94
CA ARG A 231 -8.24 7.63 -7.65
C ARG A 231 -9.40 8.66 -7.71
N ALA A 232 -9.46 9.49 -8.77
CA ALA A 232 -10.52 10.47 -8.97
C ALA A 232 -11.90 9.81 -9.08
N LYS A 233 -12.03 8.78 -9.92
CA LYS A 233 -13.29 8.01 -10.07
C LYS A 233 -13.71 7.33 -8.76
N GLY A 234 -12.76 6.82 -7.99
CA GLY A 234 -13.06 6.25 -6.67
C GLY A 234 -13.54 7.31 -5.69
N TRP A 235 -12.95 8.50 -5.71
CA TRP A 235 -13.35 9.64 -4.88
C TRP A 235 -14.77 10.12 -5.21
N GLU A 236 -15.08 10.33 -6.50
CA GLU A 236 -16.41 10.72 -6.96
C GLU A 236 -17.48 9.75 -6.42
N ARG A 237 -17.32 8.44 -6.66
CA ARG A 237 -18.25 7.41 -6.17
C ARG A 237 -18.31 7.33 -4.63
N TYR A 238 -17.25 7.67 -3.93
CA TYR A 238 -17.24 7.76 -2.48
C TYR A 238 -18.06 8.95 -1.99
N CYS A 239 -18.02 10.09 -2.67
CA CYS A 239 -18.78 11.29 -2.33
C CYS A 239 -20.29 11.17 -2.65
N ASP A 240 -20.66 10.42 -3.68
CA ASP A 240 -22.02 10.27 -4.18
C ASP A 240 -22.90 9.29 -3.39
N ARG A 241 -22.44 8.75 -2.27
CA ARG A 241 -23.14 7.76 -1.42
C ARG A 241 -24.10 8.38 -0.39
#